data_2ee361c55839c6ecbe2ca4d64c9188cd
#
_entry.id   2ee361c55839c6ecbe2ca4d64c9188cd
#
_cell.length_a   1.000
_cell.length_b   1.000
_cell.length_c   1.000
_cell.angle_alpha   90.00
_cell.angle_beta   90.00
_cell.angle_gamma   90.00
#
_symmetry.space_group_name_H-M   'P 1'
#
loop_
_entity.id
_entity.type
_entity.pdbx_description
1 polymer ?
#
loop_
_entity_poly.entity_id
_entity_poly.type
_entity_poly.pdbx_seq_one_letter_code
_entity_poly.pdbx_strand_id
1 'polypeptide(L)'
;HLNFIFPWRSYQAKFLKEFDTHIDDDHLHVIAPPGSGKTVLGLEMIRRINRKTLVLCPTLTIRNQWNDRLQNCFLKDAEAVACSYNLKEPETLTFSTYQSLHALFKNEMDSSAAALIDFFKDQNIGHIVLDEAHHLKNEWWFPLFELKKLENCIYTSLTATPPYDSSPRELRNYFDLCGPVDVEITVPELVKEKNLCPHQDFIHFSQPSQERIKYIQEYREKLRHFVNALTVNSAFIDLVKRHRFYSKTEQFLPEIYENAERYSALIIFLNASGETITKEKLEVLGLDEKEQEHIPNFSYEWVEVLLQYYLIENREQYLEDE
;
A
#
# COMPACT_ATOMS: atom_id res chain seq x y z
N HIS A 1 10.98 -19.16 27.34
CA HIS A 1 10.50 -19.88 26.14
C HIS A 1 9.05 -19.52 25.85
N LEU A 2 8.79 -18.97 24.67
CA LEU A 2 7.42 -18.71 24.18
C LEU A 2 6.72 -20.04 23.93
N ASN A 3 5.54 -20.27 24.53
CA ASN A 3 4.72 -21.44 24.26
C ASN A 3 3.26 -21.03 24.14
N PHE A 4 2.63 -21.42 23.03
CA PHE A 4 1.20 -21.20 22.86
C PHE A 4 0.41 -22.08 23.83
N ILE A 5 -0.49 -21.49 24.60
CA ILE A 5 -1.18 -22.14 25.72
C ILE A 5 -2.56 -22.73 25.36
N PHE A 6 -3.03 -22.52 24.13
CA PHE A 6 -4.32 -23.01 23.67
C PHE A 6 -4.14 -24.09 22.60
N PRO A 7 -5.19 -24.89 22.29
CA PRO A 7 -5.14 -25.81 21.16
C PRO A 7 -5.09 -25.05 19.82
N TRP A 8 -4.27 -25.53 18.90
CA TRP A 8 -4.22 -25.02 17.54
C TRP A 8 -5.50 -25.36 16.79
N ARG A 9 -5.99 -24.43 15.98
CA ARG A 9 -7.04 -24.72 14.99
C ARG A 9 -6.49 -25.68 13.94
N SER A 10 -7.38 -26.46 13.29
CA SER A 10 -6.96 -27.52 12.36
C SER A 10 -6.02 -27.03 11.28
N TYR A 11 -6.34 -25.88 10.64
CA TYR A 11 -5.49 -25.31 9.61
C TYR A 11 -4.13 -24.82 10.15
N GLN A 12 -4.12 -24.23 11.35
CA GLN A 12 -2.87 -23.79 11.98
C GLN A 12 -1.99 -25.01 12.29
N ALA A 13 -2.57 -26.06 12.86
CA ALA A 13 -1.85 -27.30 13.15
C ALA A 13 -1.28 -27.94 11.87
N LYS A 14 -2.06 -27.93 10.78
CA LYS A 14 -1.60 -28.44 9.47
C LYS A 14 -0.42 -27.62 8.95
N PHE A 15 -0.55 -26.30 8.86
CA PHE A 15 0.52 -25.42 8.42
C PHE A 15 1.78 -25.59 9.28
N LEU A 16 1.62 -25.60 10.60
CA LEU A 16 2.75 -25.73 11.52
C LEU A 16 3.45 -27.11 11.43
N LYS A 17 2.76 -28.14 10.95
CA LYS A 17 3.37 -29.45 10.67
C LYS A 17 4.25 -29.42 9.42
N GLU A 18 3.86 -28.62 8.43
CA GLU A 18 4.54 -28.48 7.14
C GLU A 18 5.45 -27.24 7.09
N PHE A 19 5.66 -26.57 8.23
CA PHE A 19 6.34 -25.29 8.34
C PHE A 19 7.72 -25.26 7.67
N ASP A 20 8.52 -26.31 7.89
CA ASP A 20 9.89 -26.35 7.37
C ASP A 20 9.93 -26.46 5.82
N THR A 21 8.85 -26.90 5.19
CA THR A 21 8.73 -26.96 3.73
C THR A 21 8.32 -25.64 3.10
N HIS A 22 7.74 -24.72 3.90
CA HIS A 22 7.29 -23.42 3.44
C HIS A 22 8.35 -22.32 3.57
N ILE A 23 9.40 -22.55 4.34
CA ILE A 23 10.42 -21.53 4.64
C ILE A 23 11.63 -21.57 3.71
N ASP A 24 11.66 -22.47 2.74
CA ASP A 24 12.83 -22.76 1.88
C ASP A 24 13.26 -21.58 1.00
N ASP A 25 12.36 -20.64 0.71
CA ASP A 25 12.61 -19.45 -0.12
C ASP A 25 12.74 -18.15 0.69
N ASP A 26 12.92 -18.24 2.00
CA ASP A 26 12.94 -17.10 2.94
C ASP A 26 11.65 -16.26 2.99
N HIS A 27 10.54 -16.76 2.45
CA HIS A 27 9.23 -16.13 2.49
C HIS A 27 8.19 -17.06 3.11
N LEU A 28 7.21 -16.46 3.78
CA LEU A 28 6.02 -17.13 4.30
C LEU A 28 4.82 -16.23 4.03
N HIS A 29 3.92 -16.64 3.16
CA HIS A 29 2.76 -15.85 2.77
C HIS A 29 1.46 -16.58 3.11
N VAL A 30 0.77 -16.11 4.15
CA VAL A 30 -0.45 -16.71 4.67
C VAL A 30 -1.65 -15.82 4.41
N ILE A 31 -2.63 -16.33 3.68
CA ILE A 31 -3.92 -15.70 3.45
C ILE A 31 -4.95 -16.39 4.34
N ALA A 32 -5.55 -15.63 5.25
CA ALA A 32 -6.58 -16.14 6.13
C ALA A 32 -7.53 -15.02 6.59
N PRO A 33 -8.85 -15.25 6.61
CA PRO A 33 -9.84 -14.21 6.89
C PRO A 33 -9.71 -13.62 8.30
N PRO A 34 -10.31 -12.44 8.56
CA PRO A 34 -10.37 -11.88 9.90
C PRO A 34 -10.96 -12.87 10.89
N GLY A 35 -10.44 -12.88 12.12
CA GLY A 35 -10.90 -13.83 13.15
C GLY A 35 -10.33 -15.25 13.02
N SER A 36 -9.59 -15.58 11.96
CA SER A 36 -8.93 -16.88 11.80
C SER A 36 -7.84 -17.15 12.84
N GLY A 37 -7.18 -16.12 13.37
CA GLY A 37 -6.07 -16.24 14.32
C GLY A 37 -4.69 -16.05 13.67
N LYS A 38 -4.59 -15.25 12.60
CA LYS A 38 -3.33 -14.89 11.92
C LYS A 38 -2.25 -14.42 12.88
N THR A 39 -2.57 -13.49 13.77
CA THR A 39 -1.63 -12.90 14.74
C THR A 39 -0.99 -13.97 15.64
N VAL A 40 -1.80 -14.92 16.11
CA VAL A 40 -1.32 -16.04 16.95
C VAL A 40 -0.43 -16.99 16.14
N LEU A 41 -0.80 -17.26 14.90
CA LEU A 41 0.02 -18.04 13.98
C LEU A 41 1.35 -17.33 13.69
N GLY A 42 1.31 -16.01 13.45
CA GLY A 42 2.51 -15.18 13.26
C GLY A 42 3.46 -15.21 14.45
N LEU A 43 2.95 -15.13 15.68
CA LEU A 43 3.76 -15.28 16.90
C LEU A 43 4.42 -16.66 17.01
N GLU A 44 3.73 -17.72 16.61
CA GLU A 44 4.31 -19.06 16.56
C GLU A 44 5.39 -19.19 15.48
N MET A 45 5.19 -18.56 14.30
CA MET A 45 6.24 -18.49 13.28
C MET A 45 7.47 -17.75 13.78
N ILE A 46 7.29 -16.61 14.46
CA ILE A 46 8.38 -15.86 15.12
C ILE A 46 9.15 -16.76 16.09
N ARG A 47 8.44 -17.53 16.91
CA ARG A 47 9.05 -18.47 17.86
C ARG A 47 9.88 -19.55 17.18
N ARG A 48 9.38 -20.11 16.07
CA ARG A 48 10.07 -21.17 15.32
C ARG A 48 11.29 -20.66 14.58
N ILE A 49 11.16 -19.51 13.91
CA ILE A 49 12.25 -18.83 13.23
C ILE A 49 13.34 -18.40 14.21
N ASN A 50 12.96 -18.00 15.42
CA ASN A 50 13.87 -17.67 16.54
C ASN A 50 14.97 -16.68 16.15
N ARG A 51 14.60 -15.63 15.45
CA ARG A 51 15.47 -14.50 15.08
C ARG A 51 14.92 -13.21 15.64
N LYS A 52 15.78 -12.18 15.77
CA LYS A 52 15.33 -10.83 16.14
C LYS A 52 14.34 -10.33 15.07
N THR A 53 13.13 -10.01 15.52
CA THR A 53 11.98 -9.84 14.62
C THR A 53 11.41 -8.43 14.69
N LEU A 54 11.15 -7.87 13.52
CA LEU A 54 10.40 -6.64 13.31
C LEU A 54 8.99 -6.98 12.78
N VAL A 55 7.94 -6.59 13.52
CA VAL A 55 6.54 -6.72 13.12
C VAL A 55 6.03 -5.35 12.69
N LEU A 56 5.58 -5.23 11.45
CA LEU A 56 5.03 -4.01 10.86
C LEU A 56 3.53 -4.16 10.63
N CYS A 57 2.78 -3.21 11.15
CA CYS A 57 1.30 -3.18 11.13
C CYS A 57 0.79 -1.89 10.48
N PRO A 58 -0.43 -1.88 9.92
CA PRO A 58 -1.00 -0.67 9.31
C PRO A 58 -1.43 0.39 10.35
N THR A 59 -1.76 -0.02 11.57
CA THR A 59 -2.26 0.89 12.62
C THR A 59 -1.69 0.55 14.00
N LEU A 60 -1.71 1.56 14.89
CA LEU A 60 -1.32 1.38 16.29
C LEU A 60 -2.22 0.37 17.03
N THR A 61 -3.49 0.30 16.67
CA THR A 61 -4.44 -0.66 17.25
C THR A 61 -4.04 -2.09 16.95
N ILE A 62 -3.71 -2.40 15.70
CA ILE A 62 -3.25 -3.74 15.29
C ILE A 62 -1.91 -4.04 15.92
N ARG A 63 -0.98 -3.09 15.96
CA ARG A 63 0.30 -3.23 16.67
C ARG A 63 0.10 -3.62 18.14
N ASN A 64 -0.81 -2.95 18.84
CA ASN A 64 -1.08 -3.25 20.25
C ASN A 64 -1.73 -4.64 20.42
N GLN A 65 -2.59 -5.08 19.46
CA GLN A 65 -3.14 -6.43 19.45
C GLN A 65 -2.06 -7.52 19.38
N TRP A 66 -0.97 -7.29 18.67
CA TRP A 66 0.16 -8.22 18.64
C TRP A 66 0.76 -8.42 20.02
N ASN A 67 1.03 -7.33 20.73
CA ASN A 67 1.52 -7.40 22.10
C ASN A 67 0.52 -8.06 23.04
N ASP A 68 -0.76 -7.72 22.96
CA ASP A 68 -1.79 -8.34 23.81
C ASP A 68 -1.88 -9.85 23.58
N ARG A 69 -1.77 -10.31 22.30
CA ARG A 69 -1.74 -11.74 21.99
C ARG A 69 -0.47 -12.42 22.49
N LEU A 70 0.68 -11.77 22.39
CA LEU A 70 1.92 -12.27 22.95
C LEU A 70 1.76 -12.49 24.46
N GLN A 71 1.32 -11.48 25.21
CA GLN A 71 1.15 -11.54 26.64
C GLN A 71 0.13 -12.60 27.08
N ASN A 72 -1.07 -12.60 26.44
CA ASN A 72 -2.18 -13.44 26.87
C ASN A 72 -2.11 -14.87 26.37
N CYS A 73 -1.40 -15.16 25.28
CA CYS A 73 -1.40 -16.45 24.64
C CYS A 73 -0.06 -17.20 24.68
N PHE A 74 1.05 -16.51 24.98
CA PHE A 74 2.40 -17.11 24.94
C PHE A 74 3.22 -16.92 26.21
N LEU A 75 2.95 -15.88 27.04
CA LEU A 75 3.80 -15.49 28.17
C LEU A 75 3.16 -15.74 29.55
N LYS A 76 2.06 -16.46 29.64
CA LYS A 76 1.26 -16.59 30.89
C LYS A 76 2.08 -16.97 32.15
N ASP A 77 3.18 -17.69 31.97
CA ASP A 77 4.07 -18.12 33.07
C ASP A 77 5.56 -18.08 32.66
N ALA A 78 5.92 -17.37 31.58
CA ALA A 78 7.25 -17.36 31.03
C ALA A 78 8.04 -16.09 31.42
N GLU A 79 9.37 -16.17 31.34
CA GLU A 79 10.25 -15.01 31.40
C GLU A 79 9.86 -13.96 30.37
N ALA A 80 9.94 -12.68 30.74
CA ALA A 80 9.62 -11.57 29.86
C ALA A 80 10.51 -11.60 28.60
N VAL A 81 9.90 -11.52 27.44
CA VAL A 81 10.62 -11.29 26.18
C VAL A 81 10.86 -9.79 26.03
N ALA A 82 12.09 -9.42 25.68
CA ALA A 82 12.43 -8.02 25.42
C ALA A 82 11.66 -7.53 24.19
N CYS A 83 10.77 -6.56 24.43
CA CYS A 83 9.91 -5.98 23.40
C CYS A 83 10.17 -4.47 23.26
N SER A 84 10.18 -3.96 22.02
CA SER A 84 10.27 -2.53 21.73
C SER A 84 9.11 -2.08 20.82
N TYR A 85 8.77 -0.81 20.94
CA TYR A 85 7.89 -0.09 19.98
C TYR A 85 8.65 0.98 19.22
N ASN A 86 9.95 1.12 19.52
CA ASN A 86 10.83 2.10 18.92
C ASN A 86 11.73 1.43 17.87
N LEU A 87 11.57 1.82 16.61
CA LEU A 87 12.41 1.32 15.51
C LEU A 87 13.89 1.68 15.65
N LYS A 88 14.21 2.75 16.38
CA LYS A 88 15.60 3.19 16.61
C LYS A 88 16.34 2.31 17.61
N GLU A 89 15.60 1.64 18.47
CA GLU A 89 16.11 0.76 19.53
C GLU A 89 15.35 -0.58 19.48
N PRO A 90 15.55 -1.37 18.43
CA PRO A 90 14.83 -2.63 18.27
C PRO A 90 15.34 -3.65 19.28
N GLU A 91 14.41 -4.38 19.87
CA GLU A 91 14.63 -5.49 20.79
C GLU A 91 14.38 -6.85 20.13
N THR A 92 14.36 -7.94 20.89
CA THR A 92 14.08 -9.29 20.39
C THR A 92 12.81 -9.33 19.54
N LEU A 93 11.75 -8.64 20.01
CA LEU A 93 10.54 -8.40 19.24
C LEU A 93 10.29 -6.89 19.19
N THR A 94 10.17 -6.35 18.00
CA THR A 94 9.84 -4.94 17.80
C THR A 94 8.54 -4.82 17.05
N PHE A 95 7.56 -4.17 17.67
CA PHE A 95 6.25 -3.93 17.06
C PHE A 95 6.14 -2.47 16.61
N SER A 96 5.94 -2.23 15.34
CA SER A 96 5.84 -0.88 14.79
C SER A 96 4.80 -0.76 13.68
N THR A 97 4.74 0.39 13.05
CA THR A 97 3.81 0.62 11.93
C THR A 97 4.56 0.93 10.65
N TYR A 98 3.91 0.72 9.50
CA TYR A 98 4.44 1.10 8.19
C TYR A 98 4.77 2.60 8.13
N GLN A 99 3.93 3.45 8.75
CA GLN A 99 4.19 4.89 8.83
C GLN A 99 5.45 5.21 9.62
N SER A 100 5.69 4.49 10.74
CA SER A 100 6.90 4.71 11.56
C SER A 100 8.17 4.32 10.80
N LEU A 101 8.13 3.23 10.01
CA LEU A 101 9.24 2.84 9.14
C LEU A 101 9.49 3.90 8.07
N HIS A 102 8.44 4.38 7.42
CA HIS A 102 8.55 5.43 6.41
C HIS A 102 9.11 6.74 7.00
N ALA A 103 8.64 7.12 8.19
CA ALA A 103 9.14 8.30 8.90
C ALA A 103 10.63 8.16 9.29
N LEU A 104 11.05 6.98 9.78
CA LEU A 104 12.43 6.68 10.08
C LEU A 104 13.30 6.82 8.81
N PHE A 105 12.86 6.23 7.70
CA PHE A 105 13.55 6.29 6.42
C PHE A 105 13.71 7.72 5.90
N LYS A 106 12.64 8.54 5.94
CA LYS A 106 12.68 9.92 5.46
C LYS A 106 13.47 10.87 6.36
N ASN A 107 13.21 10.80 7.67
CA ASN A 107 13.65 11.86 8.59
C ASN A 107 15.01 11.59 9.22
N GLU A 108 15.40 10.32 9.35
CA GLU A 108 16.64 9.94 10.04
C GLU A 108 17.71 9.37 9.11
N MET A 109 17.29 8.91 7.92
CA MET A 109 18.18 8.28 6.95
C MET A 109 18.26 9.05 5.63
N ASP A 110 17.72 10.26 5.58
CA ASP A 110 17.69 11.13 4.39
C ASP A 110 17.24 10.40 3.10
N SER A 111 16.30 9.47 3.24
CA SER A 111 15.82 8.59 2.17
C SER A 111 16.93 7.72 1.54
N SER A 112 18.00 7.44 2.28
CA SER A 112 19.10 6.58 1.83
C SER A 112 18.79 5.10 2.03
N ALA A 113 18.69 4.35 0.93
CA ALA A 113 18.50 2.90 0.95
C ALA A 113 19.64 2.19 1.67
N ALA A 114 20.90 2.59 1.43
CA ALA A 114 22.06 2.02 2.07
C ALA A 114 22.02 2.21 3.60
N ALA A 115 21.71 3.43 4.05
CA ALA A 115 21.60 3.72 5.48
C ALA A 115 20.51 2.88 6.16
N LEU A 116 19.38 2.65 5.48
CA LEU A 116 18.30 1.80 5.98
C LEU A 116 18.74 0.34 6.15
N ILE A 117 19.39 -0.20 5.13
CA ILE A 117 19.90 -1.59 5.13
C ILE A 117 20.97 -1.76 6.20
N ASP A 118 21.97 -0.87 6.25
CA ASP A 118 23.06 -0.93 7.22
C ASP A 118 22.52 -0.83 8.65
N PHE A 119 21.58 0.07 8.90
CA PHE A 119 20.94 0.22 10.20
C PHE A 119 20.30 -1.09 10.69
N PHE A 120 19.44 -1.72 9.89
CA PHE A 120 18.77 -2.96 10.30
C PHE A 120 19.70 -4.18 10.31
N LYS A 121 20.74 -4.18 9.49
CA LYS A 121 21.81 -5.18 9.51
C LYS A 121 22.61 -5.10 10.83
N ASP A 122 23.02 -3.90 11.25
CA ASP A 122 23.74 -3.67 12.51
C ASP A 122 22.89 -4.05 13.73
N GLN A 123 21.58 -3.89 13.62
CA GLN A 123 20.64 -4.33 14.65
C GLN A 123 20.36 -5.84 14.62
N ASN A 124 20.96 -6.60 13.68
CA ASN A 124 20.76 -8.04 13.50
C ASN A 124 19.30 -8.44 13.33
N ILE A 125 18.50 -7.65 12.61
CA ILE A 125 17.13 -8.04 12.24
C ILE A 125 17.21 -9.19 11.24
N GLY A 126 16.66 -10.33 11.61
CA GLY A 126 16.67 -11.55 10.78
C GLY A 126 15.27 -12.06 10.41
N HIS A 127 14.23 -11.36 10.84
CA HIS A 127 12.86 -11.69 10.48
C HIS A 127 11.99 -10.43 10.44
N ILE A 128 11.23 -10.26 9.38
CA ILE A 128 10.28 -9.16 9.19
C ILE A 128 8.89 -9.73 8.95
N VAL A 129 7.92 -9.31 9.76
CA VAL A 129 6.52 -9.68 9.63
C VAL A 129 5.73 -8.49 9.11
N LEU A 130 5.02 -8.69 8.01
CA LEU A 130 4.12 -7.71 7.38
C LEU A 130 2.68 -8.12 7.68
N ASP A 131 2.04 -7.45 8.62
CA ASP A 131 0.64 -7.73 8.97
C ASP A 131 -0.30 -6.84 8.15
N GLU A 132 -1.38 -7.45 7.67
CA GLU A 132 -2.35 -6.83 6.75
C GLU A 132 -1.67 -6.14 5.55
N ALA A 133 -0.76 -6.86 4.88
CA ALA A 133 0.08 -6.35 3.81
C ALA A 133 -0.71 -5.78 2.60
N HIS A 134 -2.00 -6.12 2.45
CA HIS A 134 -2.89 -5.55 1.44
C HIS A 134 -3.23 -4.06 1.68
N HIS A 135 -2.93 -3.51 2.88
CA HIS A 135 -3.11 -2.10 3.20
C HIS A 135 -1.88 -1.23 2.90
N LEU A 136 -0.86 -1.78 2.23
CA LEU A 136 0.34 -1.03 1.89
C LEU A 136 0.02 0.11 0.93
N LYS A 137 0.39 1.33 1.32
CA LYS A 137 0.28 2.54 0.49
C LYS A 137 1.52 2.70 -0.39
N ASN A 138 1.37 3.43 -1.48
CA ASN A 138 2.44 3.62 -2.47
C ASN A 138 3.75 4.15 -1.85
N GLU A 139 3.67 5.06 -0.88
CA GLU A 139 4.82 5.66 -0.19
C GLU A 139 5.59 4.68 0.72
N TRP A 140 4.97 3.55 1.12
CA TRP A 140 5.58 2.58 2.03
C TRP A 140 6.32 1.46 1.29
N TRP A 141 6.07 1.29 -0.01
CA TRP A 141 6.68 0.22 -0.81
C TRP A 141 8.20 0.33 -0.86
N PHE A 142 8.72 1.54 -1.12
CA PHE A 142 10.15 1.73 -1.34
C PHE A 142 11.01 1.24 -0.15
N PRO A 143 10.81 1.72 1.10
CA PRO A 143 11.62 1.24 2.22
C PRO A 143 11.45 -0.27 2.48
N LEU A 144 10.28 -0.86 2.20
CA LEU A 144 10.04 -2.30 2.36
C LEU A 144 10.80 -3.11 1.30
N PHE A 145 10.82 -2.66 0.04
CA PHE A 145 11.61 -3.30 -1.01
C PHE A 145 13.11 -3.20 -0.74
N GLU A 146 13.57 -2.09 -0.20
CA GLU A 146 14.98 -1.96 0.19
C GLU A 146 15.33 -2.93 1.31
N LEU A 147 14.47 -3.12 2.29
CA LEU A 147 14.67 -4.10 3.36
C LEU A 147 14.76 -5.55 2.83
N LYS A 148 14.11 -5.89 1.70
CA LYS A 148 14.28 -7.23 1.07
C LYS A 148 15.72 -7.55 0.68
N LYS A 149 16.59 -6.56 0.59
CA LYS A 149 18.02 -6.75 0.31
C LYS A 149 18.82 -7.14 1.55
N LEU A 150 18.17 -7.22 2.73
CA LEU A 150 18.82 -7.75 3.93
C LEU A 150 19.13 -9.24 3.73
N GLU A 151 20.40 -9.57 3.75
CA GLU A 151 20.86 -10.95 3.67
C GLU A 151 20.42 -11.75 4.90
N ASN A 152 20.05 -13.01 4.69
CA ASN A 152 19.59 -13.92 5.73
C ASN A 152 18.38 -13.39 6.54
N CYS A 153 17.48 -12.66 5.94
CA CYS A 153 16.25 -12.16 6.54
C CYS A 153 15.05 -12.92 5.97
N ILE A 154 14.23 -13.46 6.86
CA ILE A 154 12.98 -14.14 6.50
C ILE A 154 11.85 -13.13 6.50
N TYR A 155 10.94 -13.25 5.53
CA TYR A 155 9.76 -12.41 5.39
C TYR A 155 8.49 -13.21 5.63
N THR A 156 7.64 -12.76 6.53
CA THR A 156 6.33 -13.35 6.77
C THR A 156 5.25 -12.31 6.43
N SER A 157 4.38 -12.63 5.50
CA SER A 157 3.25 -11.79 5.11
C SER A 157 1.94 -12.42 5.55
N LEU A 158 1.16 -11.67 6.32
CA LEU A 158 -0.15 -12.07 6.82
C LEU A 158 -1.22 -11.15 6.27
N THR A 159 -2.22 -11.69 5.60
CA THR A 159 -3.30 -10.89 5.03
C THR A 159 -4.64 -11.62 5.08
N ALA A 160 -5.72 -10.85 5.01
CA ALA A 160 -7.05 -11.43 4.80
C ALA A 160 -7.32 -11.73 3.32
N THR A 161 -6.92 -10.83 2.44
CA THR A 161 -7.08 -10.93 0.99
C THR A 161 -5.94 -10.18 0.32
N PRO A 162 -5.29 -10.75 -0.70
CA PRO A 162 -4.42 -9.95 -1.56
C PRO A 162 -5.22 -8.85 -2.27
N PRO A 163 -4.58 -7.76 -2.70
CA PRO A 163 -5.27 -6.63 -3.34
C PRO A 163 -5.62 -6.92 -4.82
N TYR A 164 -6.47 -7.93 -5.06
CA TYR A 164 -6.86 -8.38 -6.40
C TYR A 164 -7.62 -7.33 -7.22
N ASP A 165 -8.23 -6.34 -6.56
CA ASP A 165 -8.98 -5.23 -7.14
C ASP A 165 -8.11 -3.99 -7.44
N SER A 166 -6.82 -4.05 -7.11
CA SER A 166 -5.87 -2.98 -7.40
C SER A 166 -5.31 -3.05 -8.83
N SER A 167 -4.50 -2.07 -9.21
CA SER A 167 -3.86 -2.05 -10.51
C SER A 167 -2.91 -3.25 -10.72
N PRO A 168 -2.69 -3.72 -11.97
CA PRO A 168 -1.75 -4.80 -12.24
C PRO A 168 -0.33 -4.54 -11.73
N ARG A 169 0.08 -3.28 -11.62
CA ARG A 169 1.38 -2.87 -11.06
C ARG A 169 1.42 -3.07 -9.54
N GLU A 170 0.40 -2.63 -8.84
CA GLU A 170 0.30 -2.80 -7.39
C GLU A 170 0.22 -4.27 -7.00
N LEU A 171 -0.55 -5.05 -7.75
CA LEU A 171 -0.63 -6.50 -7.53
C LEU A 171 0.72 -7.19 -7.73
N ARG A 172 1.49 -6.82 -8.77
CA ARG A 172 2.85 -7.32 -8.95
C ARG A 172 3.75 -6.92 -7.78
N ASN A 173 3.77 -5.63 -7.42
CA ASN A 173 4.55 -5.15 -6.29
C ASN A 173 4.22 -5.91 -5.00
N TYR A 174 2.93 -6.20 -4.78
CA TYR A 174 2.49 -6.97 -3.63
C TYR A 174 3.12 -8.37 -3.61
N PHE A 175 3.02 -9.14 -4.70
CA PHE A 175 3.61 -10.48 -4.78
C PHE A 175 5.15 -10.45 -4.82
N ASP A 176 5.74 -9.44 -5.41
CA ASP A 176 7.20 -9.24 -5.37
C ASP A 176 7.69 -8.99 -3.93
N LEU A 177 6.90 -8.35 -3.08
CA LEU A 177 7.24 -8.12 -1.67
C LEU A 177 6.93 -9.33 -0.80
N CYS A 178 5.72 -9.88 -0.90
CA CYS A 178 5.19 -10.90 0.00
C CYS A 178 5.61 -12.34 -0.39
N GLY A 179 6.07 -12.56 -1.62
CA GLY A 179 6.34 -13.90 -2.15
C GLY A 179 5.09 -14.63 -2.63
N PRO A 180 5.26 -15.87 -3.12
CA PRO A 180 4.16 -16.74 -3.48
C PRO A 180 3.29 -17.07 -2.25
N VAL A 181 2.05 -17.49 -2.48
CA VAL A 181 1.13 -17.87 -1.39
C VAL A 181 1.44 -19.30 -0.95
N ASP A 182 1.84 -19.49 0.31
CA ASP A 182 2.09 -20.79 0.90
C ASP A 182 0.81 -21.44 1.41
N VAL A 183 -0.04 -20.64 2.06
CA VAL A 183 -1.29 -21.15 2.63
C VAL A 183 -2.41 -20.13 2.43
N GLU A 184 -3.51 -20.63 1.89
CA GLU A 184 -4.77 -19.91 1.81
C GLU A 184 -5.87 -20.66 2.55
N ILE A 185 -6.53 -19.98 3.48
CA ILE A 185 -7.63 -20.50 4.27
C ILE A 185 -8.89 -19.75 3.91
N THR A 186 -9.90 -20.46 3.51
CA THR A 186 -11.17 -19.87 3.08
C THR A 186 -12.17 -19.73 4.23
N VAL A 187 -13.10 -18.75 4.13
CA VAL A 187 -14.19 -18.57 5.09
C VAL A 187 -15.04 -19.85 5.22
N PRO A 188 -15.44 -20.55 4.12
CA PRO A 188 -16.20 -21.78 4.20
C PRO A 188 -15.52 -22.89 5.02
N GLU A 189 -14.20 -23.02 4.93
CA GLU A 189 -13.45 -24.00 5.72
C GLU A 189 -13.55 -23.71 7.22
N LEU A 190 -13.36 -22.45 7.62
CA LEU A 190 -13.43 -22.04 9.02
C LEU A 190 -14.85 -22.12 9.59
N VAL A 191 -15.86 -21.85 8.78
CA VAL A 191 -17.28 -22.04 9.16
C VAL A 191 -17.60 -23.53 9.35
N LYS A 192 -17.13 -24.39 8.44
CA LYS A 192 -17.28 -25.84 8.54
C LYS A 192 -16.64 -26.40 9.82
N GLU A 193 -15.49 -25.87 10.19
CA GLU A 193 -14.79 -26.24 11.43
C GLU A 193 -15.35 -25.54 12.69
N LYS A 194 -16.40 -24.73 12.56
CA LYS A 194 -17.00 -23.93 13.64
C LYS A 194 -16.03 -22.92 14.28
N ASN A 195 -15.00 -22.52 13.56
CA ASN A 195 -14.04 -21.50 13.96
C ASN A 195 -14.50 -20.08 13.62
N LEU A 196 -15.42 -19.94 12.65
CA LEU A 196 -16.14 -18.71 12.33
C LEU A 196 -17.65 -18.96 12.30
N CYS A 197 -18.41 -17.93 12.64
CA CYS A 197 -19.86 -17.95 12.47
C CYS A 197 -20.21 -17.92 10.98
N PRO A 198 -21.21 -18.74 10.54
CA PRO A 198 -21.77 -18.54 9.22
C PRO A 198 -22.42 -17.16 9.12
N HIS A 199 -22.31 -16.52 7.97
CA HIS A 199 -22.99 -15.27 7.66
C HIS A 199 -23.88 -15.47 6.43
N GLN A 200 -24.88 -14.63 6.32
CA GLN A 200 -25.78 -14.59 5.18
C GLN A 200 -25.98 -13.13 4.78
N ASP A 201 -25.69 -12.83 3.53
CA ASP A 201 -25.88 -11.50 2.97
C ASP A 201 -27.28 -11.40 2.37
N PHE A 202 -28.03 -10.38 2.79
CA PHE A 202 -29.32 -10.02 2.22
C PHE A 202 -29.11 -8.83 1.30
N ILE A 203 -29.21 -9.06 -0.01
CA ILE A 203 -29.02 -7.99 -1.00
C ILE A 203 -30.39 -7.43 -1.36
N HIS A 204 -30.61 -6.16 -1.02
CA HIS A 204 -31.80 -5.40 -1.40
C HIS A 204 -31.46 -4.45 -2.54
N PHE A 205 -32.03 -4.71 -3.70
CA PHE A 205 -31.95 -3.78 -4.81
C PHE A 205 -33.05 -2.73 -4.71
N SER A 206 -32.65 -1.47 -4.65
CA SER A 206 -33.55 -0.35 -4.72
C SER A 206 -33.23 0.51 -5.96
N GLN A 207 -34.25 0.97 -6.66
CA GLN A 207 -34.07 1.96 -7.70
C GLN A 207 -34.25 3.36 -7.09
N PRO A 208 -33.37 4.32 -7.42
CA PRO A 208 -33.62 5.70 -7.07
C PRO A 208 -34.93 6.20 -7.67
N SER A 209 -35.62 7.13 -6.99
CA SER A 209 -36.80 7.76 -7.57
C SER A 209 -36.48 8.43 -8.90
N GLN A 210 -37.45 8.56 -9.77
CA GLN A 210 -37.27 9.22 -11.07
C GLN A 210 -36.74 10.65 -10.94
N GLU A 211 -37.13 11.35 -9.91
CA GLU A 211 -36.63 12.68 -9.57
C GLU A 211 -35.12 12.66 -9.24
N ARG A 212 -34.66 11.68 -8.44
CA ARG A 212 -33.22 11.50 -8.13
C ARG A 212 -32.42 11.08 -9.36
N ILE A 213 -32.96 10.20 -10.19
CA ILE A 213 -32.32 9.83 -11.46
C ILE A 213 -32.11 11.05 -12.34
N LYS A 214 -33.16 11.89 -12.50
CA LYS A 214 -33.08 13.13 -13.26
C LYS A 214 -32.04 14.09 -12.68
N TYR A 215 -32.03 14.28 -11.36
CA TYR A 215 -31.02 15.10 -10.69
C TYR A 215 -29.58 14.61 -10.95
N ILE A 216 -29.35 13.30 -10.84
CA ILE A 216 -28.01 12.70 -11.11
C ILE A 216 -27.63 12.92 -12.58
N GLN A 217 -28.57 12.74 -13.52
CA GLN A 217 -28.32 12.96 -14.94
C GLN A 217 -27.97 14.43 -15.23
N GLU A 218 -28.75 15.37 -14.71
CA GLU A 218 -28.51 16.80 -14.87
C GLU A 218 -27.16 17.21 -14.26
N TYR A 219 -26.81 16.65 -13.09
CA TYR A 219 -25.51 16.89 -12.46
C TYR A 219 -24.35 16.37 -13.31
N ARG A 220 -24.47 15.14 -13.83
CA ARG A 220 -23.47 14.54 -14.73
C ARG A 220 -23.32 15.34 -16.02
N GLU A 221 -24.40 15.85 -16.57
CA GLU A 221 -24.35 16.71 -17.75
C GLU A 221 -23.64 18.04 -17.46
N LYS A 222 -23.94 18.69 -16.34
CA LYS A 222 -23.22 19.90 -15.92
C LYS A 222 -21.73 19.67 -15.76
N LEU A 223 -21.32 18.56 -15.13
CA LEU A 223 -19.91 18.19 -15.01
C LEU A 223 -19.27 17.96 -16.38
N ARG A 224 -19.92 17.21 -17.26
CA ARG A 224 -19.43 16.98 -18.62
C ARG A 224 -19.27 18.29 -19.41
N HIS A 225 -20.24 19.18 -19.32
CA HIS A 225 -20.12 20.51 -19.93
C HIS A 225 -18.97 21.32 -19.35
N PHE A 226 -18.76 21.26 -18.04
CA PHE A 226 -17.65 21.94 -17.38
C PHE A 226 -16.30 21.39 -17.84
N VAL A 227 -16.12 20.07 -17.86
CA VAL A 227 -14.89 19.43 -18.33
C VAL A 227 -14.60 19.80 -19.79
N ASN A 228 -15.62 19.72 -20.66
CA ASN A 228 -15.49 20.12 -22.07
C ASN A 228 -15.17 21.61 -22.22
N ALA A 229 -15.73 22.47 -21.37
CA ALA A 229 -15.41 23.89 -21.40
C ALA A 229 -13.95 24.17 -21.01
N LEU A 230 -13.39 23.42 -20.06
CA LEU A 230 -11.98 23.54 -19.70
C LEU A 230 -11.06 23.15 -20.87
N THR A 231 -11.36 22.07 -21.60
CA THR A 231 -10.49 21.58 -22.69
C THR A 231 -10.49 22.51 -23.93
N VAL A 232 -11.42 23.46 -24.02
CA VAL A 232 -11.45 24.46 -25.09
C VAL A 232 -11.17 25.88 -24.58
N ASN A 233 -10.91 26.05 -23.28
CA ASN A 233 -10.57 27.35 -22.69
C ASN A 233 -9.11 27.69 -22.94
N SER A 234 -8.85 28.61 -23.87
CA SER A 234 -7.48 29.01 -24.26
C SER A 234 -6.66 29.57 -23.10
N ALA A 235 -7.27 30.35 -22.20
CA ALA A 235 -6.57 30.92 -21.05
C ALA A 235 -6.13 29.82 -20.07
N PHE A 236 -6.98 28.82 -19.81
CA PHE A 236 -6.64 27.70 -18.94
C PHE A 236 -5.60 26.77 -19.61
N ILE A 237 -5.69 26.53 -20.92
CA ILE A 237 -4.70 25.76 -21.67
C ILE A 237 -3.32 26.46 -21.59
N ASP A 238 -3.28 27.78 -21.79
CA ASP A 238 -2.05 28.54 -21.70
C ASP A 238 -1.47 28.55 -20.28
N LEU A 239 -2.32 28.60 -19.26
CA LEU A 239 -1.92 28.49 -17.85
C LEU A 239 -1.24 27.14 -17.60
N VAL A 240 -1.85 26.04 -18.05
CA VAL A 240 -1.29 24.68 -17.91
C VAL A 240 0.03 24.54 -18.67
N LYS A 241 0.14 25.10 -19.88
CA LYS A 241 1.38 25.09 -20.67
C LYS A 241 2.54 25.86 -20.01
N ARG A 242 2.23 26.88 -19.23
CA ARG A 242 3.26 27.66 -18.47
C ARG A 242 3.75 26.92 -17.22
N HIS A 243 3.05 25.88 -16.77
CA HIS A 243 3.48 25.12 -15.60
C HIS A 243 4.92 24.61 -15.79
N ARG A 244 5.77 24.76 -14.75
CA ARG A 244 7.19 24.42 -14.80
C ARG A 244 7.46 22.96 -15.23
N PHE A 245 6.61 22.02 -14.84
CA PHE A 245 6.74 20.62 -15.23
C PHE A 245 6.49 20.39 -16.74
N TYR A 246 5.71 21.24 -17.38
CA TYR A 246 5.46 21.16 -18.81
C TYR A 246 6.43 22.01 -19.64
N SER A 247 6.69 23.27 -19.20
CA SER A 247 7.53 24.22 -19.94
C SER A 247 9.02 23.95 -19.82
N LYS A 248 9.46 23.29 -18.72
CA LYS A 248 10.87 23.01 -18.40
C LYS A 248 11.06 21.58 -17.89
N THR A 249 10.42 20.61 -18.53
CA THR A 249 10.34 19.20 -18.11
C THR A 249 11.70 18.63 -17.67
N GLU A 250 12.73 18.80 -18.51
CA GLU A 250 14.07 18.26 -18.22
C GLU A 250 14.71 18.81 -16.93
N GLN A 251 14.44 20.07 -16.59
CA GLN A 251 15.01 20.70 -15.40
C GLN A 251 14.36 20.23 -14.11
N PHE A 252 13.13 19.72 -14.20
CA PHE A 252 12.31 19.33 -13.05
C PHE A 252 12.01 17.82 -12.98
N LEU A 253 12.77 16.98 -13.68
CA LEU A 253 12.57 15.52 -13.70
C LEU A 253 12.47 14.89 -12.31
N PRO A 254 13.36 15.18 -11.33
CA PRO A 254 13.24 14.60 -10.00
C PRO A 254 11.92 14.96 -9.31
N GLU A 255 11.51 16.23 -9.40
CA GLU A 255 10.24 16.69 -8.80
C GLU A 255 9.00 16.12 -9.54
N ILE A 256 9.12 15.89 -10.86
CA ILE A 256 8.07 15.24 -11.66
C ILE A 256 7.89 13.78 -11.21
N TYR A 257 8.96 13.04 -10.98
CA TYR A 257 8.86 11.66 -10.49
C TYR A 257 8.25 11.59 -9.08
N GLU A 258 8.51 12.57 -8.23
CA GLU A 258 7.85 12.67 -6.92
C GLU A 258 6.36 13.05 -7.04
N ASN A 259 5.98 13.76 -8.11
CA ASN A 259 4.63 14.26 -8.38
C ASN A 259 4.07 13.71 -9.70
N ALA A 260 4.28 12.43 -9.99
CA ALA A 260 3.95 11.81 -11.27
C ALA A 260 2.46 11.94 -11.65
N GLU A 261 1.56 11.89 -10.67
CA GLU A 261 0.13 12.06 -10.88
C GLU A 261 -0.20 13.46 -11.41
N ARG A 262 0.42 14.49 -10.84
CA ARG A 262 0.26 15.89 -11.29
C ARG A 262 0.77 16.08 -12.72
N TYR A 263 1.96 15.54 -13.02
CA TYR A 263 2.50 15.60 -14.37
C TYR A 263 1.59 14.86 -15.37
N SER A 264 1.11 13.68 -15.00
CA SER A 264 0.14 12.92 -15.82
C SER A 264 -1.12 13.74 -16.09
N ALA A 265 -1.68 14.39 -15.07
CA ALA A 265 -2.87 15.23 -15.25
C ALA A 265 -2.65 16.39 -16.23
N LEU A 266 -1.47 17.05 -16.19
CA LEU A 266 -1.10 18.10 -17.15
C LEU A 266 -1.07 17.56 -18.59
N ILE A 267 -0.39 16.42 -18.81
CA ILE A 267 -0.27 15.81 -20.14
C ILE A 267 -1.61 15.31 -20.67
N ILE A 268 -2.40 14.64 -19.84
CA ILE A 268 -3.73 14.12 -20.21
C ILE A 268 -4.67 15.27 -20.57
N PHE A 269 -4.65 16.37 -19.80
CA PHE A 269 -5.44 17.55 -20.09
C PHE A 269 -5.04 18.19 -21.43
N LEU A 270 -3.75 18.43 -21.65
CA LEU A 270 -3.25 19.05 -22.87
C LEU A 270 -3.53 18.17 -24.11
N ASN A 271 -3.36 16.88 -24.00
CA ASN A 271 -3.74 15.93 -25.06
C ASN A 271 -5.24 16.01 -25.37
N ALA A 272 -6.10 16.04 -24.34
CA ALA A 272 -7.55 16.18 -24.51
C ALA A 272 -7.96 17.56 -25.08
N SER A 273 -7.12 18.58 -24.92
CA SER A 273 -7.31 19.91 -25.48
C SER A 273 -6.83 20.03 -26.94
N GLY A 274 -6.33 18.93 -27.53
CA GLY A 274 -5.84 18.89 -28.90
C GLY A 274 -4.41 19.39 -29.09
N GLU A 275 -3.67 19.56 -27.99
CA GLU A 275 -2.26 19.94 -28.04
C GLU A 275 -1.36 18.77 -28.40
N THR A 276 -0.34 19.02 -29.22
CA THR A 276 0.65 17.99 -29.55
C THR A 276 1.62 17.81 -28.41
N ILE A 277 1.69 16.59 -27.87
CA ILE A 277 2.64 16.25 -26.82
C ILE A 277 3.95 15.79 -27.46
N THR A 278 5.06 16.44 -27.10
CA THR A 278 6.37 16.08 -27.64
C THR A 278 6.89 14.77 -27.10
N LYS A 279 7.80 14.13 -27.85
CA LYS A 279 8.40 12.85 -27.51
C LYS A 279 9.05 12.86 -26.11
N GLU A 280 9.82 13.89 -25.80
CA GLU A 280 10.51 14.00 -24.49
C GLU A 280 9.50 13.97 -23.34
N LYS A 281 8.30 14.54 -23.52
CA LYS A 281 7.24 14.54 -22.50
C LYS A 281 6.55 13.20 -22.35
N LEU A 282 6.40 12.46 -23.45
CA LEU A 282 5.86 11.10 -23.44
C LEU A 282 6.84 10.13 -22.75
N GLU A 283 8.13 10.24 -23.03
CA GLU A 283 9.17 9.40 -22.40
C GLU A 283 9.18 9.51 -20.87
N VAL A 284 8.87 10.68 -20.32
CA VAL A 284 8.73 10.84 -18.84
C VAL A 284 7.58 10.03 -18.27
N LEU A 285 6.53 9.78 -19.06
CA LEU A 285 5.41 8.89 -18.71
C LEU A 285 5.71 7.41 -19.01
N GLY A 286 6.88 7.10 -19.58
CA GLY A 286 7.22 5.76 -20.05
C GLY A 286 6.50 5.35 -21.34
N LEU A 287 6.04 6.33 -22.13
CA LEU A 287 5.37 6.13 -23.41
C LEU A 287 6.30 6.53 -24.55
N ASP A 288 6.21 5.81 -25.68
CA ASP A 288 6.86 6.24 -26.93
C ASP A 288 5.87 7.05 -27.84
N GLU A 289 6.38 7.62 -28.95
CA GLU A 289 5.54 8.40 -29.87
C GLU A 289 4.37 7.60 -30.49
N LYS A 290 4.51 6.27 -30.60
CA LYS A 290 3.48 5.39 -31.15
C LYS A 290 2.42 5.06 -30.12
N GLU A 291 2.70 5.33 -28.86
CA GLU A 291 1.83 5.03 -27.72
C GLU A 291 1.04 6.25 -27.25
N GLN A 292 1.07 7.37 -27.95
CA GLN A 292 0.26 8.55 -27.65
C GLN A 292 -1.25 8.22 -27.60
N GLU A 293 -1.69 7.24 -28.38
CA GLU A 293 -3.08 6.71 -28.31
C GLU A 293 -3.41 6.04 -26.98
N HIS A 294 -2.40 5.66 -26.18
CA HIS A 294 -2.56 5.07 -24.86
C HIS A 294 -2.68 6.10 -23.73
N ILE A 295 -2.57 7.41 -24.04
CA ILE A 295 -2.85 8.44 -23.06
C ILE A 295 -4.32 8.32 -22.63
N PRO A 296 -4.61 8.17 -21.32
CA PRO A 296 -5.97 8.05 -20.82
C PRO A 296 -6.86 9.22 -21.23
N ASN A 297 -8.16 8.98 -21.34
CA ASN A 297 -9.12 10.07 -21.52
C ASN A 297 -9.13 10.98 -20.29
N PHE A 298 -9.33 12.28 -20.54
CA PHE A 298 -9.44 13.27 -19.47
C PHE A 298 -10.74 13.07 -18.67
N SER A 299 -10.63 12.34 -17.55
CA SER A 299 -11.74 12.01 -16.66
C SER A 299 -11.88 13.03 -15.52
N TYR A 300 -12.93 12.91 -14.73
CA TYR A 300 -13.18 13.76 -13.54
C TYR A 300 -12.06 13.69 -12.52
N GLU A 301 -11.41 12.54 -12.36
CA GLU A 301 -10.28 12.33 -11.46
C GLU A 301 -9.09 13.23 -11.86
N TRP A 302 -8.79 13.30 -13.15
CA TRP A 302 -7.72 14.17 -13.65
C TRP A 302 -8.07 15.65 -13.54
N VAL A 303 -9.35 16.01 -13.71
CA VAL A 303 -9.84 17.37 -13.44
C VAL A 303 -9.62 17.75 -11.99
N GLU A 304 -9.96 16.85 -11.06
CA GLU A 304 -9.78 17.06 -9.63
C GLU A 304 -8.31 17.34 -9.29
N VAL A 305 -7.38 16.52 -9.78
CA VAL A 305 -5.93 16.70 -9.59
C VAL A 305 -5.46 18.07 -10.07
N LEU A 306 -5.88 18.50 -11.27
CA LEU A 306 -5.51 19.80 -11.83
C LEU A 306 -6.09 20.95 -11.02
N LEU A 307 -7.39 20.91 -10.70
CA LEU A 307 -8.05 22.00 -9.99
C LEU A 307 -7.59 22.12 -8.54
N GLN A 308 -7.31 20.99 -7.88
CA GLN A 308 -6.71 21.01 -6.54
C GLN A 308 -5.38 21.77 -6.55
N TYR A 309 -4.52 21.50 -7.53
CA TYR A 309 -3.25 22.19 -7.66
C TYR A 309 -3.43 23.69 -7.88
N TYR A 310 -4.25 24.09 -8.89
CA TYR A 310 -4.38 25.50 -9.28
C TYR A 310 -5.25 26.33 -8.32
N LEU A 311 -6.33 25.73 -7.77
CA LEU A 311 -7.31 26.48 -6.98
C LEU A 311 -7.10 26.38 -5.48
N ILE A 312 -6.45 25.34 -4.98
CA ILE A 312 -6.28 25.09 -3.54
C ILE A 312 -4.83 25.32 -3.13
N GLU A 313 -3.89 24.58 -3.73
CA GLU A 313 -2.49 24.59 -3.28
C GLU A 313 -1.74 25.88 -3.68
N ASN A 314 -2.03 26.45 -4.84
CA ASN A 314 -1.35 27.61 -5.39
C ASN A 314 -2.29 28.80 -5.66
N ARG A 315 -3.39 28.88 -4.92
CA ARG A 315 -4.43 29.90 -5.10
C ARG A 315 -3.87 31.33 -5.10
N GLU A 316 -2.96 31.64 -4.18
CA GLU A 316 -2.38 32.99 -4.04
C GLU A 316 -1.54 33.39 -5.26
N GLN A 317 -0.88 32.43 -5.91
CA GLN A 317 -0.03 32.68 -7.08
C GLN A 317 -0.84 33.01 -8.36
N TYR A 318 -2.07 32.54 -8.45
CA TYR A 318 -2.90 32.63 -9.67
C TYR A 318 -4.11 33.59 -9.54
N LEU A 319 -4.39 34.14 -8.36
CA LEU A 319 -5.45 35.12 -8.15
C LEU A 319 -4.94 36.59 -8.29
N GLU A 320 -3.64 36.82 -8.39
CA GLU A 320 -3.08 38.15 -8.58
C GLU A 320 -3.03 38.60 -10.07
N ASP A 321 -3.43 37.73 -11.01
CA ASP A 321 -3.40 37.98 -12.47
C ASP A 321 -4.80 38.26 -13.06
N GLU A 322 -5.81 38.59 -12.25
CA GLU A 322 -7.09 39.18 -12.66
C GLU A 322 -7.04 40.71 -12.32
#